data_37f627821f6e10a8f44773068e58bd30
#
_entry.id   37f627821f6e10a8f44773068e58bd30
#
_cell.length_a   1.000
_cell.length_b   1.000
_cell.length_c   1.000
_cell.angle_alpha   90.00
_cell.angle_beta   90.00
_cell.angle_gamma   90.00
#
_symmetry.space_group_name_H-M   'P 1'
#
loop_
_entity.id
_entity.type
_entity.pdbx_description
1 polymer ?
#
loop_
_entity_poly.entity_id
_entity_poly.type
_entity_poly.pdbx_seq_one_letter_code
_entity_poly.pdbx_strand_id
1 'polypeptide(L)'
;EMCIRDSHVDIVGGDTTSSVTGLAISITCIGEADKDKVVYRNGAQDTDLICVSGDLGGAYMGLQLLEREKAVFQGAKEANPDFSGKEYILERQLKPEARKDIIEKLAKAGIKPTAMMDISDGLSSELLHICSQSDTGCRVYEERIPIDYQTAVMAEELNMNVTTCALNGGEDYELLFTVPLTEHERVSAIEGIKVIGHITKPELGCALITRDGQEFE
;
A
#
# COMPACT_ATOMS: atom_id res chain seq x y z
N GLU A 1 23.49 -2.99 -2.09
CA GLU A 1 24.19 -1.69 -2.28
C GLU A 1 23.34 -0.66 -3.07
N MET A 2 22.49 -1.07 -4.02
CA MET A 2 21.66 -0.15 -4.81
C MET A 2 20.59 0.56 -3.95
N CYS A 3 19.85 -0.17 -3.13
CA CYS A 3 18.81 0.43 -2.25
C CYS A 3 19.35 1.44 -1.23
N ILE A 4 20.61 1.35 -0.83
CA ILE A 4 21.26 2.26 0.12
C ILE A 4 21.52 3.62 -0.51
N ARG A 5 21.91 3.66 -1.79
CA ARG A 5 22.20 4.91 -2.51
C ARG A 5 20.94 5.74 -2.73
N ASP A 6 19.82 5.09 -3.00
CA ASP A 6 18.56 5.75 -3.36
C ASP A 6 17.78 6.20 -2.13
N SER A 7 17.91 5.50 -0.99
CA SER A 7 17.20 5.81 0.26
C SER A 7 17.95 6.75 1.20
N HIS A 8 19.23 7.05 0.96
CA HIS A 8 20.10 7.80 1.87
C HIS A 8 20.19 7.17 3.27
N VAL A 9 20.22 5.84 3.32
CA VAL A 9 20.38 5.06 4.56
C VAL A 9 21.77 4.46 4.61
N ASP A 10 22.46 4.60 5.73
CA ASP A 10 23.78 4.01 5.94
C ASP A 10 23.67 2.60 6.50
N ILE A 11 24.44 1.66 5.95
CA ILE A 11 24.63 0.36 6.59
C ILE A 11 25.68 0.52 7.69
N VAL A 12 25.25 0.34 8.94
CA VAL A 12 26.10 0.50 10.12
C VAL A 12 26.65 -0.82 10.67
N GLY A 13 26.15 -1.95 10.18
CA GLY A 13 26.62 -3.28 10.62
C GLY A 13 25.80 -4.41 10.01
N GLY A 14 26.27 -5.61 10.26
CA GLY A 14 25.62 -6.86 9.87
C GLY A 14 26.51 -8.04 10.21
N ASP A 15 25.90 -9.22 10.31
CA ASP A 15 26.58 -10.48 10.53
C ASP A 15 25.90 -11.57 9.72
N THR A 16 26.65 -12.61 9.40
CA THR A 16 26.15 -13.79 8.66
C THR A 16 26.52 -15.04 9.45
N THR A 17 25.52 -15.84 9.76
CA THR A 17 25.70 -17.10 10.46
C THR A 17 25.00 -18.24 9.72
N SER A 18 25.33 -19.47 10.06
CA SER A 18 24.67 -20.64 9.45
C SER A 18 23.26 -20.81 9.98
N SER A 19 22.36 -21.21 9.08
CA SER A 19 20.99 -21.61 9.43
C SER A 19 20.74 -23.06 8.99
N VAL A 20 20.07 -23.84 9.83
CA VAL A 20 19.71 -25.24 9.54
C VAL A 20 18.39 -25.37 8.80
N THR A 21 17.58 -24.31 8.76
CA THR A 21 16.21 -24.33 8.20
C THR A 21 16.08 -23.58 6.87
N GLY A 22 17.14 -22.96 6.38
CA GLY A 22 17.14 -22.19 5.13
C GLY A 22 17.65 -20.76 5.32
N LEU A 23 17.44 -19.92 4.33
CA LEU A 23 17.81 -18.52 4.36
C LEU A 23 16.85 -17.71 5.28
N ALA A 24 17.40 -17.04 6.27
CA ALA A 24 16.67 -16.05 7.08
C ALA A 24 17.41 -14.71 7.03
N ILE A 25 16.68 -13.63 6.76
CA ILE A 25 17.21 -12.27 6.71
C ILE A 25 16.47 -11.44 7.76
N SER A 26 17.23 -10.82 8.68
CA SER A 26 16.68 -9.87 9.66
C SER A 26 17.32 -8.50 9.43
N ILE A 27 16.49 -7.49 9.28
CA ILE A 27 16.91 -6.11 9.05
C ILE A 27 16.39 -5.24 10.18
N THR A 28 17.30 -4.49 10.82
CA THR A 28 16.95 -3.48 11.83
C THR A 28 17.22 -2.09 11.27
N CYS A 29 16.17 -1.26 11.18
CA CYS A 29 16.28 0.15 10.83
C CYS A 29 16.23 1.02 12.09
N ILE A 30 17.17 1.96 12.21
CA ILE A 30 17.21 2.95 13.29
C ILE A 30 17.15 4.33 12.64
N GLY A 31 16.24 5.18 13.12
CA GLY A 31 16.08 6.54 12.63
C GLY A 31 15.86 7.52 13.77
N GLU A 32 16.07 8.79 13.49
CA GLU A 32 15.81 9.91 14.40
C GLU A 32 14.89 10.91 13.70
N ALA A 33 13.90 11.42 14.41
CA ALA A 33 12.98 12.44 13.92
C ALA A 33 12.58 13.41 15.05
N ASP A 34 12.30 14.65 14.68
CA ASP A 34 11.70 15.61 15.60
C ASP A 34 10.35 15.07 16.11
N LYS A 35 10.11 15.15 17.40
CA LYS A 35 8.92 14.58 18.04
C LYS A 35 7.60 15.11 17.45
N ASP A 36 7.57 16.36 17.03
CA ASP A 36 6.42 17.01 16.42
C ASP A 36 6.19 16.61 14.94
N LYS A 37 7.17 15.99 14.29
CA LYS A 37 7.08 15.48 12.91
C LYS A 37 6.66 14.01 12.83
N VAL A 38 6.73 13.27 13.93
CA VAL A 38 6.31 11.88 13.95
C VAL A 38 4.81 11.78 13.73
N VAL A 39 4.40 10.89 12.84
CA VAL A 39 3.00 10.52 12.60
C VAL A 39 2.81 9.07 13.03
N TYR A 40 1.78 8.84 13.81
CA TYR A 40 1.44 7.50 14.31
C TYR A 40 0.27 6.92 13.52
N ARG A 41 -0.04 5.65 13.71
CA ARG A 41 -1.22 5.03 13.10
C ARG A 41 -2.53 5.38 13.85
N ASN A 42 -2.45 5.99 15.02
CA ASN A 42 -3.58 6.56 15.76
C ASN A 42 -3.61 8.09 15.59
N GLY A 43 -4.79 8.68 15.70
CA GLY A 43 -4.97 10.13 15.62
C GLY A 43 -5.88 10.60 14.48
N ALA A 44 -6.42 9.66 13.70
CA ALA A 44 -7.49 9.97 12.75
C ALA A 44 -8.73 10.51 13.47
N GLN A 45 -9.39 11.51 12.88
CA GLN A 45 -10.54 12.18 13.46
C GLN A 45 -11.76 12.09 12.54
N ASP A 46 -12.96 12.17 13.12
CA ASP A 46 -14.20 12.25 12.34
C ASP A 46 -14.09 13.35 11.28
N THR A 47 -14.51 13.03 10.05
CA THR A 47 -14.42 13.85 8.84
C THR A 47 -13.03 13.97 8.19
N ASP A 48 -11.97 13.39 8.77
CA ASP A 48 -10.70 13.33 8.07
C ASP A 48 -10.83 12.61 6.74
N LEU A 49 -10.09 13.08 5.74
CA LEU A 49 -9.99 12.41 4.45
C LEU A 49 -9.04 11.22 4.55
N ILE A 50 -9.40 10.12 3.91
CA ILE A 50 -8.56 8.94 3.75
C ILE A 50 -7.83 9.07 2.41
N CYS A 51 -6.51 9.03 2.45
CA CYS A 51 -5.64 9.16 1.30
C CYS A 51 -4.72 7.94 1.16
N VAL A 52 -4.44 7.57 -0.09
CA VAL A 52 -3.42 6.57 -0.42
C VAL A 52 -2.43 7.13 -1.43
N SER A 53 -1.20 6.68 -1.38
CA SER A 53 -0.20 6.92 -2.42
C SER A 53 -0.31 5.87 -3.51
N GLY A 54 0.18 6.19 -4.72
CA GLY A 54 0.29 5.26 -5.85
C GLY A 54 -1.01 4.58 -6.23
N ASP A 55 -0.94 3.28 -6.46
CA ASP A 55 -2.06 2.38 -6.77
C ASP A 55 -1.90 1.04 -6.04
N LEU A 56 -2.96 0.25 -6.01
CA LEU A 56 -3.08 -0.91 -5.13
C LEU A 56 -3.41 -2.19 -5.91
N GLY A 57 -3.00 -3.33 -5.33
CA GLY A 57 -3.24 -4.66 -5.86
C GLY A 57 -2.21 -5.12 -6.91
N GLY A 58 -1.30 -4.23 -7.33
CA GLY A 58 -0.27 -4.54 -8.32
C GLY A 58 0.71 -5.60 -7.87
N ALA A 59 1.17 -5.51 -6.63
CA ALA A 59 2.07 -6.51 -6.05
C ALA A 59 1.42 -7.89 -5.98
N TYR A 60 0.17 -7.96 -5.52
CA TYR A 60 -0.56 -9.21 -5.45
C TYR A 60 -0.78 -9.84 -6.83
N MET A 61 -1.08 -9.05 -7.86
CA MET A 61 -1.18 -9.56 -9.24
C MET A 61 0.16 -10.06 -9.77
N GLY A 62 1.26 -9.41 -9.42
CA GLY A 62 2.61 -9.89 -9.71
C GLY A 62 2.91 -11.24 -9.06
N LEU A 63 2.53 -11.42 -7.80
CA LEU A 63 2.64 -12.70 -7.10
C LEU A 63 1.81 -13.79 -7.78
N GLN A 64 0.55 -13.52 -8.10
CA GLN A 64 -0.33 -14.49 -8.77
C GLN A 64 0.21 -14.91 -10.14
N LEU A 65 0.77 -13.98 -10.90
CA LEU A 65 1.45 -14.29 -12.15
C LEU A 65 2.64 -15.23 -11.93
N LEU A 66 3.51 -14.93 -10.97
CA LEU A 66 4.68 -15.75 -10.66
C LEU A 66 4.29 -17.17 -10.20
N GLU A 67 3.29 -17.29 -9.35
CA GLU A 67 2.79 -18.59 -8.88
C GLU A 67 2.15 -19.40 -10.03
N ARG A 68 1.40 -18.76 -10.92
CA ARG A 68 0.87 -19.41 -12.13
C ARG A 68 1.99 -19.96 -13.00
N GLU A 69 2.97 -19.14 -13.32
CA GLU A 69 4.10 -19.55 -14.15
C GLU A 69 4.89 -20.70 -13.49
N LYS A 70 5.18 -20.60 -12.20
CA LYS A 70 5.84 -21.66 -11.42
C LYS A 70 5.06 -22.99 -11.53
N ALA A 71 3.74 -22.97 -11.42
CA ALA A 71 2.91 -24.16 -11.53
C ALA A 71 2.99 -24.79 -12.94
N VAL A 72 3.00 -23.97 -14.00
CA VAL A 72 3.17 -24.42 -15.39
C VAL A 72 4.55 -25.02 -15.61
N PHE A 73 5.61 -24.42 -15.05
CA PHE A 73 7.00 -24.85 -15.24
C PHE A 73 7.34 -26.14 -14.51
N GLN A 74 6.69 -26.47 -13.41
CA GLN A 74 6.90 -27.75 -12.73
C GLN A 74 6.56 -28.97 -13.61
N GLY A 75 5.79 -28.74 -14.71
CA GLY A 75 5.41 -29.79 -15.66
C GLY A 75 6.17 -29.82 -16.99
N ALA A 76 6.96 -28.78 -17.33
CA ALA A 76 7.56 -28.63 -18.66
C ALA A 76 9.07 -28.34 -18.61
N LYS A 77 9.90 -29.21 -19.19
CA LYS A 77 11.37 -29.11 -19.16
C LYS A 77 11.99 -28.01 -20.03
N GLU A 78 11.24 -27.35 -20.92
CA GLU A 78 11.78 -26.43 -21.95
C GLU A 78 10.97 -25.13 -22.14
N ALA A 79 10.03 -24.81 -21.27
CA ALA A 79 9.28 -23.58 -21.43
C ALA A 79 9.97 -22.41 -20.69
N ASN A 80 10.15 -21.27 -21.36
CA ASN A 80 10.51 -20.00 -20.73
C ASN A 80 9.26 -19.17 -20.53
N PRO A 81 9.01 -18.61 -19.33
CA PRO A 81 7.87 -17.73 -19.12
C PRO A 81 7.98 -16.49 -19.99
N ASP A 82 6.87 -16.09 -20.60
CA ASP A 82 6.79 -14.80 -21.28
C ASP A 82 6.13 -13.78 -20.34
N PHE A 83 6.94 -12.83 -19.88
CA PHE A 83 6.49 -11.73 -19.00
C PHE A 83 6.28 -10.41 -19.76
N SER A 84 6.32 -10.45 -21.11
CA SER A 84 6.14 -9.24 -21.92
C SER A 84 4.82 -8.53 -21.61
N GLY A 85 4.88 -7.24 -21.35
CA GLY A 85 3.72 -6.42 -20.98
C GLY A 85 3.21 -6.65 -19.55
N LYS A 86 3.98 -7.34 -18.71
CA LYS A 86 3.66 -7.59 -17.29
C LYS A 86 4.72 -6.98 -16.36
N GLU A 87 5.61 -6.14 -16.91
CA GLU A 87 6.78 -5.61 -16.20
C GLU A 87 6.36 -4.83 -14.97
N TYR A 88 5.29 -4.03 -15.07
CA TYR A 88 4.80 -3.21 -13.97
C TYR A 88 4.41 -4.05 -12.74
N ILE A 89 3.52 -5.03 -12.89
CA ILE A 89 3.06 -5.85 -11.76
C ILE A 89 4.18 -6.72 -11.17
N LEU A 90 5.13 -7.15 -12.00
CA LEU A 90 6.31 -7.87 -11.52
C LEU A 90 7.23 -6.96 -10.72
N GLU A 91 7.45 -5.72 -11.17
CA GLU A 91 8.25 -4.74 -10.44
C GLU A 91 7.61 -4.39 -9.10
N ARG A 92 6.29 -4.21 -9.05
CA ARG A 92 5.54 -3.98 -7.82
C ARG A 92 5.76 -5.09 -6.78
N GLN A 93 5.76 -6.36 -7.20
CA GLN A 93 5.98 -7.51 -6.30
C GLN A 93 7.45 -7.71 -5.94
N LEU A 94 8.38 -7.57 -6.89
CA LEU A 94 9.77 -7.98 -6.71
C LEU A 94 10.68 -6.85 -6.22
N LYS A 95 10.24 -5.60 -6.37
CA LYS A 95 11.03 -4.41 -6.06
C LYS A 95 10.17 -3.29 -5.48
N PRO A 96 9.51 -3.52 -4.34
CA PRO A 96 8.72 -2.47 -3.70
C PRO A 96 9.62 -1.29 -3.32
N GLU A 97 9.11 -0.07 -3.48
CA GLU A 97 9.84 1.16 -3.19
C GLU A 97 9.27 1.85 -1.95
N ALA A 98 10.16 2.28 -1.05
CA ALA A 98 9.76 3.12 0.08
C ALA A 98 9.28 4.50 -0.42
N ARG A 99 8.07 4.91 -0.05
CA ARG A 99 7.41 6.12 -0.56
C ARG A 99 7.91 7.40 0.14
N LYS A 100 9.24 7.57 0.18
CA LYS A 100 9.89 8.78 0.69
C LYS A 100 9.47 10.02 -0.09
N ASP A 101 9.26 9.89 -1.40
CA ASP A 101 8.80 10.96 -2.29
C ASP A 101 7.49 11.60 -1.80
N ILE A 102 6.55 10.78 -1.32
CA ILE A 102 5.26 11.24 -0.79
C ILE A 102 5.44 12.00 0.54
N ILE A 103 6.30 11.50 1.44
CA ILE A 103 6.63 12.20 2.68
C ILE A 103 7.22 13.58 2.40
N GLU A 104 8.13 13.68 1.42
CA GLU A 104 8.74 14.95 1.02
C GLU A 104 7.72 15.90 0.38
N LYS A 105 6.80 15.39 -0.46
CA LYS A 105 5.72 16.18 -1.07
C LYS A 105 4.77 16.75 -0.02
N LEU A 106 4.34 15.92 0.94
CA LEU A 106 3.49 16.35 2.07
C LEU A 106 4.19 17.41 2.92
N ALA A 107 5.47 17.20 3.25
CA ALA A 107 6.27 18.17 4.01
C ALA A 107 6.42 19.51 3.26
N LYS A 108 6.71 19.50 1.95
CA LYS A 108 6.78 20.70 1.12
C LYS A 108 5.44 21.44 1.03
N ALA A 109 4.34 20.70 1.00
CA ALA A 109 3.01 21.27 1.06
C ALA A 109 2.63 21.75 2.45
N GLY A 110 3.41 21.49 3.50
CA GLY A 110 3.09 21.80 4.88
C GLY A 110 1.88 21.05 5.40
N ILE A 111 1.61 19.87 4.86
CA ILE A 111 0.52 18.98 5.27
C ILE A 111 1.09 17.95 6.24
N LYS A 112 0.55 17.90 7.46
CA LYS A 112 0.86 16.86 8.43
C LYS A 112 -0.32 15.91 8.55
N PRO A 113 -0.16 14.64 8.19
CA PRO A 113 -1.19 13.63 8.40
C PRO A 113 -1.58 13.48 9.87
N THR A 114 -2.83 13.17 10.14
CA THR A 114 -3.34 12.88 11.47
C THR A 114 -3.03 11.45 11.89
N ALA A 115 -3.07 10.49 10.95
CA ALA A 115 -2.59 9.13 11.12
C ALA A 115 -1.92 8.65 9.83
N MET A 116 -0.99 7.67 9.92
CA MET A 116 -0.30 7.11 8.77
C MET A 116 0.25 5.72 9.07
N MET A 117 0.22 4.84 8.08
CA MET A 117 0.95 3.58 8.03
C MET A 117 1.19 3.15 6.58
N ASP A 118 2.02 2.14 6.36
CA ASP A 118 2.19 1.49 5.06
C ASP A 118 1.09 0.45 4.80
N ILE A 119 0.88 0.09 3.55
CA ILE A 119 -0.05 -0.96 3.12
C ILE A 119 0.76 -2.22 2.83
N SER A 120 0.89 -3.08 3.82
CA SER A 120 1.61 -4.36 3.75
C SER A 120 0.68 -5.57 3.64
N ASP A 121 -0.43 -5.59 4.36
CA ASP A 121 -1.36 -6.72 4.41
C ASP A 121 -2.62 -6.50 3.55
N GLY A 122 -2.79 -5.30 3.01
CA GLY A 122 -3.89 -4.87 2.16
C GLY A 122 -4.68 -3.71 2.75
N LEU A 123 -5.25 -2.88 1.89
CA LEU A 123 -5.90 -1.64 2.28
C LEU A 123 -6.94 -1.82 3.41
N SER A 124 -7.72 -2.91 3.38
CA SER A 124 -8.75 -3.15 4.39
C SER A 124 -8.15 -3.39 5.77
N SER A 125 -7.06 -4.16 5.87
CA SER A 125 -6.37 -4.44 7.14
C SER A 125 -5.86 -3.16 7.78
N GLU A 126 -5.12 -2.35 7.02
CA GLU A 126 -4.52 -1.13 7.52
C GLU A 126 -5.54 -0.06 7.88
N LEU A 127 -6.64 0.04 7.13
CA LEU A 127 -7.77 0.92 7.49
C LEU A 127 -8.40 0.51 8.83
N LEU A 128 -8.64 -0.79 9.03
CA LEU A 128 -9.16 -1.30 10.29
C LEU A 128 -8.20 -1.02 11.44
N HIS A 129 -6.88 -1.09 11.21
CA HIS A 129 -5.89 -0.72 12.21
C HIS A 129 -5.94 0.76 12.57
N ILE A 130 -6.02 1.67 11.59
CA ILE A 130 -6.17 3.12 11.84
C ILE A 130 -7.45 3.38 12.60
N CYS A 131 -8.58 2.84 12.15
CA CYS A 131 -9.89 3.05 12.77
C CYS A 131 -9.92 2.54 14.21
N SER A 132 -9.45 1.31 14.44
CA SER A 132 -9.41 0.70 15.77
C SER A 132 -8.53 1.48 16.76
N GLN A 133 -7.37 1.97 16.31
CA GLN A 133 -6.45 2.72 17.18
C GLN A 133 -6.85 4.18 17.37
N SER A 134 -7.73 4.70 16.51
CA SER A 134 -8.24 6.07 16.59
C SER A 134 -9.66 6.15 17.18
N ASP A 135 -10.28 5.02 17.51
CA ASP A 135 -11.68 4.91 17.95
C ASP A 135 -12.64 5.60 16.96
N THR A 136 -12.57 5.17 15.69
CA THR A 136 -13.32 5.75 14.56
C THR A 136 -13.87 4.65 13.65
N GLY A 137 -14.79 5.03 12.75
CA GLY A 137 -15.18 4.26 11.58
C GLY A 137 -14.64 4.86 10.30
N CYS A 138 -14.99 4.27 9.15
CA CYS A 138 -14.62 4.84 7.86
C CYS A 138 -15.63 4.52 6.75
N ARG A 139 -15.57 5.30 5.67
CA ARG A 139 -16.22 5.04 4.39
C ARG A 139 -15.18 5.15 3.29
N VAL A 140 -15.01 4.06 2.53
CA VAL A 140 -14.13 3.99 1.37
C VAL A 140 -15.00 3.86 0.12
N TYR A 141 -14.70 4.62 -0.93
CA TYR A 141 -15.42 4.59 -2.18
C TYR A 141 -14.69 3.70 -3.19
N GLU A 142 -15.29 2.59 -3.59
CA GLU A 142 -14.71 1.63 -4.53
C GLU A 142 -14.16 2.30 -5.79
N GLU A 143 -14.92 3.22 -6.38
CA GLU A 143 -14.55 3.92 -7.61
C GLU A 143 -13.33 4.85 -7.46
N ARG A 144 -12.92 5.15 -6.23
CA ARG A 144 -11.78 6.03 -5.93
C ARG A 144 -10.50 5.27 -5.58
N ILE A 145 -10.59 3.96 -5.36
CA ILE A 145 -9.40 3.14 -5.13
C ILE A 145 -8.55 3.16 -6.40
N PRO A 146 -7.31 3.66 -6.34
CA PRO A 146 -6.46 3.70 -7.51
C PRO A 146 -5.97 2.29 -7.87
N ILE A 147 -6.20 1.90 -9.12
CA ILE A 147 -5.79 0.60 -9.67
C ILE A 147 -5.13 0.85 -11.02
N ASP A 148 -3.92 0.33 -11.20
CA ASP A 148 -3.23 0.42 -12.48
C ASP A 148 -3.90 -0.45 -13.55
N TYR A 149 -3.76 -0.05 -14.80
CA TYR A 149 -4.33 -0.77 -15.96
C TYR A 149 -3.81 -2.21 -16.06
N GLN A 150 -2.50 -2.44 -15.88
CA GLN A 150 -1.91 -3.79 -15.94
C GLN A 150 -2.44 -4.68 -14.81
N THR A 151 -2.64 -4.10 -13.61
CA THR A 151 -3.27 -4.79 -12.47
C THR A 151 -4.68 -5.23 -12.82
N ALA A 152 -5.49 -4.34 -13.40
CA ALA A 152 -6.87 -4.66 -13.79
C ALA A 152 -6.92 -5.75 -14.89
N VAL A 153 -6.08 -5.64 -15.92
CA VAL A 153 -5.98 -6.65 -17.00
C VAL A 153 -5.57 -8.01 -16.45
N MET A 154 -4.57 -8.05 -15.54
CA MET A 154 -4.13 -9.31 -14.97
C MET A 154 -5.20 -9.96 -14.09
N ALA A 155 -5.92 -9.17 -13.31
CA ALA A 155 -7.04 -9.66 -12.51
C ALA A 155 -8.15 -10.27 -13.40
N GLU A 156 -8.46 -9.63 -14.54
CA GLU A 156 -9.41 -10.18 -15.53
C GLU A 156 -8.89 -11.49 -16.14
N GLU A 157 -7.62 -11.56 -16.56
CA GLU A 157 -6.98 -12.79 -17.06
C GLU A 157 -7.08 -13.97 -16.07
N LEU A 158 -6.99 -13.69 -14.78
CA LEU A 158 -7.07 -14.67 -13.69
C LEU A 158 -8.51 -14.88 -13.18
N ASN A 159 -9.51 -14.21 -13.76
CA ASN A 159 -10.89 -14.22 -13.30
C ASN A 159 -11.03 -13.86 -11.82
N MET A 160 -10.29 -12.84 -11.38
CA MET A 160 -10.30 -12.31 -10.02
C MET A 160 -10.96 -10.93 -9.97
N ASN A 161 -11.62 -10.61 -8.85
CA ASN A 161 -12.15 -9.29 -8.63
C ASN A 161 -11.03 -8.33 -8.22
N VAL A 162 -10.74 -7.33 -9.04
CA VAL A 162 -9.61 -6.41 -8.83
C VAL A 162 -9.78 -5.55 -7.58
N THR A 163 -11.01 -5.17 -7.22
CA THR A 163 -11.27 -4.43 -5.97
C THR A 163 -10.88 -5.28 -4.75
N THR A 164 -11.25 -6.56 -4.76
CA THR A 164 -10.85 -7.50 -3.70
C THR A 164 -9.32 -7.64 -3.65
N CYS A 165 -8.64 -7.67 -4.79
CA CYS A 165 -7.18 -7.73 -4.84
C CYS A 165 -6.54 -6.47 -4.22
N ALA A 166 -7.05 -5.28 -4.52
CA ALA A 166 -6.59 -4.03 -3.94
C ALA A 166 -6.86 -3.92 -2.43
N LEU A 167 -8.01 -4.47 -1.97
CA LEU A 167 -8.38 -4.44 -0.55
C LEU A 167 -7.58 -5.42 0.32
N ASN A 168 -7.27 -6.60 -0.22
CA ASN A 168 -6.75 -7.73 0.59
C ASN A 168 -5.46 -8.36 0.03
N GLY A 169 -4.92 -7.84 -1.07
CA GLY A 169 -3.75 -8.44 -1.73
C GLY A 169 -2.45 -8.27 -0.95
N GLY A 170 -2.26 -7.10 -0.37
CA GLY A 170 -1.05 -6.76 0.37
C GLY A 170 0.20 -6.57 -0.50
N GLU A 171 1.34 -6.37 0.17
CA GLU A 171 2.68 -6.21 -0.42
C GLU A 171 2.85 -4.97 -1.34
N ASP A 172 1.88 -4.04 -1.35
CA ASP A 172 1.95 -2.84 -2.18
C ASP A 172 2.94 -1.80 -1.62
N TYR A 173 3.14 -1.76 -0.30
CA TYR A 173 4.02 -0.82 0.42
C TYR A 173 3.79 0.65 0.06
N GLU A 174 2.55 0.96 -0.33
CA GLU A 174 2.09 2.34 -0.46
C GLU A 174 1.75 2.92 0.91
N LEU A 175 1.61 4.24 1.00
CA LEU A 175 1.21 4.91 2.24
C LEU A 175 -0.30 5.10 2.29
N LEU A 176 -0.90 4.66 3.39
CA LEU A 176 -2.25 4.99 3.82
C LEU A 176 -2.18 6.05 4.91
N PHE A 177 -2.89 7.16 4.75
CA PHE A 177 -2.87 8.24 5.74
C PHE A 177 -4.17 9.03 5.76
N THR A 178 -4.39 9.76 6.85
CA THR A 178 -5.53 10.64 7.01
C THR A 178 -5.09 12.10 7.16
N VAL A 179 -5.90 13.02 6.64
CA VAL A 179 -5.69 14.46 6.75
C VAL A 179 -7.00 15.17 7.04
N PRO A 180 -7.00 16.33 7.75
CA PRO A 180 -8.21 17.10 7.95
C PRO A 180 -8.91 17.47 6.64
N LEU A 181 -10.24 17.51 6.64
CA LEU A 181 -11.05 17.89 5.46
C LEU A 181 -10.62 19.25 4.88
N THR A 182 -10.14 20.16 5.70
CA THR A 182 -9.62 21.48 5.28
C THR A 182 -8.42 21.40 4.34
N GLU A 183 -7.72 20.27 4.31
CA GLU A 183 -6.58 20.01 3.42
C GLU A 183 -6.97 19.45 2.05
N HIS A 184 -8.26 19.24 1.76
CA HIS A 184 -8.75 18.55 0.56
C HIS A 184 -8.13 19.10 -0.74
N GLU A 185 -8.20 20.40 -0.96
CA GLU A 185 -7.68 21.01 -2.21
C GLU A 185 -6.16 20.83 -2.33
N ARG A 186 -5.45 20.99 -1.21
CA ARG A 186 -3.99 20.92 -1.16
C ARG A 186 -3.48 19.49 -1.36
N VAL A 187 -4.08 18.52 -0.66
CA VAL A 187 -3.69 17.10 -0.79
C VAL A 187 -4.06 16.52 -2.15
N SER A 188 -5.22 16.91 -2.70
CA SER A 188 -5.66 16.47 -4.03
C SER A 188 -4.81 17.03 -5.18
N ALA A 189 -4.09 18.12 -4.95
CA ALA A 189 -3.16 18.71 -5.92
C ALA A 189 -1.78 18.00 -5.95
N ILE A 190 -1.51 17.11 -5.00
CA ILE A 190 -0.23 16.39 -4.94
C ILE A 190 -0.30 15.17 -5.87
N GLU A 191 0.56 15.15 -6.88
CA GLU A 191 0.69 14.01 -7.77
C GLU A 191 1.14 12.74 -7.03
N GLY A 192 0.45 11.63 -7.31
CA GLY A 192 0.70 10.33 -6.67
C GLY A 192 -0.09 10.11 -5.37
N ILE A 193 -1.01 11.01 -5.01
CA ILE A 193 -1.94 10.85 -3.89
C ILE A 193 -3.38 10.81 -4.41
N LYS A 194 -4.19 9.92 -3.85
CA LYS A 194 -5.63 9.81 -4.11
C LYS A 194 -6.42 9.85 -2.82
N VAL A 195 -7.47 10.68 -2.79
CA VAL A 195 -8.47 10.67 -1.73
C VAL A 195 -9.48 9.58 -2.05
N ILE A 196 -9.56 8.55 -1.22
CA ILE A 196 -10.38 7.35 -1.45
C ILE A 196 -11.61 7.27 -0.56
N GLY A 197 -11.69 8.09 0.50
CA GLY A 197 -12.77 7.99 1.47
C GLY A 197 -12.65 9.04 2.56
N HIS A 198 -13.35 8.80 3.65
CA HIS A 198 -13.29 9.65 4.85
C HIS A 198 -13.51 8.83 6.12
N ILE A 199 -12.98 9.36 7.22
CA ILE A 199 -13.17 8.85 8.57
C ILE A 199 -14.54 9.27 9.09
N THR A 200 -15.17 8.38 9.84
CA THR A 200 -16.49 8.57 10.45
C THR A 200 -16.45 8.28 11.95
N LYS A 201 -17.55 8.55 12.62
CA LYS A 201 -17.71 8.16 14.02
C LYS A 201 -17.72 6.64 14.17
N PRO A 202 -17.24 6.09 15.31
CA PRO A 202 -17.13 4.64 15.52
C PRO A 202 -18.46 3.90 15.40
N GLU A 203 -19.58 4.54 15.78
CA GLU A 203 -20.91 3.92 15.73
C GLU A 203 -21.36 3.57 14.31
N LEU A 204 -20.76 4.20 13.29
CA LEU A 204 -21.05 3.94 11.88
C LEU A 204 -20.27 2.76 11.31
N GLY A 205 -19.28 2.22 12.05
CA GLY A 205 -18.44 1.11 11.58
C GLY A 205 -17.58 1.48 10.37
N CYS A 206 -17.00 0.45 9.76
CA CYS A 206 -16.17 0.58 8.56
C CYS A 206 -16.88 -0.05 7.37
N ALA A 207 -17.01 0.67 6.26
CA ALA A 207 -17.67 0.12 5.07
C ALA A 207 -17.04 0.59 3.76
N LEU A 208 -17.11 -0.29 2.76
CA LEU A 208 -16.86 -0.01 1.35
C LEU A 208 -18.19 0.43 0.71
N ILE A 209 -18.16 1.57 0.02
CA ILE A 209 -19.28 2.06 -0.78
C ILE A 209 -19.01 1.70 -2.23
N THR A 210 -19.82 0.84 -2.80
CA THR A 210 -19.71 0.43 -4.20
C THR A 210 -20.21 1.50 -5.15
N ARG A 211 -19.94 1.32 -6.45
CA ARG A 211 -20.38 2.25 -7.52
C ARG A 211 -21.88 2.44 -7.60
N ASP A 212 -22.66 1.42 -7.22
CA ASP A 212 -24.13 1.46 -7.18
C ASP A 212 -24.68 1.93 -5.81
N GLY A 213 -23.80 2.36 -4.91
CA GLY A 213 -24.15 2.94 -3.60
C GLY A 213 -24.50 1.93 -2.53
N GLN A 214 -24.18 0.64 -2.71
CA GLN A 214 -24.34 -0.35 -1.65
C GLN A 214 -23.19 -0.25 -0.64
N GLU A 215 -23.48 -0.53 0.63
CA GLU A 215 -22.51 -0.57 1.71
C GLU A 215 -22.18 -2.02 2.06
N PHE A 216 -20.88 -2.33 2.11
CA PHE A 216 -20.33 -3.61 2.56
C PHE A 216 -19.42 -3.37 3.78
N GLU A 217 -19.78 -3.98 4.90
CA GLU A 217 -19.01 -3.95 6.16
C GLU A 217 -17.84 -4.96 6.13
#